data_92819bbe511b49d8fc610cf90843e4d5
#
_entry.id   92819bbe511b49d8fc610cf90843e4d5
#
_cell.length_a   1.000
_cell.length_b   1.000
_cell.length_c   1.000
_cell.angle_alpha   90.00
_cell.angle_beta   90.00
_cell.angle_gamma   90.00
#
_symmetry.space_group_name_H-M   'P 1'
#
loop_
_entity.id
_entity.type
_entity.pdbx_description
1 polymer ?
#
loop_
_entity_poly.entity_id
_entity_poly.type
_entity_poly.pdbx_seq_one_letter_code
_entity_poly.pdbx_strand_id
1 'polypeptide(L)'
;MIIYYDPIQEAHSPSEPHVFGGELLPPAETAERAERLLGALQGHGHRIVAPDGIDERLLLEVHSQRYLDFLETAHERWRAETGSPAEGEAVPYIRPIPGTPLRNNPTSVLAQMGWFSNDVDPILEGTWDAVMGGARCASSAAEACLSAGVAYALTRPPGHHAARETYGGYCYVNNAAVAASRLLRQMDRVAILDIDTHHGNGTQSIFWERDDVLTISIHGDTTEHYPFFLGHEDERGAGEGLGCNRNLPLPTGSGWSTYQGALEASSDLIESFGAQGLVVALGVDTHEAHGVLGLSGDDYPMIGGAIGSLGLPTAFVQEGGYAPDTLEEAVPAVLRGFTGD
;
A
#
# COMPACT_ATOMS: atom_id res chain seq x y z
N MET A 1 -12.53 -7.86 -15.91
CA MET A 1 -11.76 -6.62 -15.56
C MET A 1 -10.35 -6.73 -16.09
N ILE A 2 -9.63 -5.60 -16.28
CA ILE A 2 -8.21 -5.58 -16.64
C ILE A 2 -7.38 -5.58 -15.35
N ILE A 3 -6.37 -6.44 -15.31
CA ILE A 3 -5.39 -6.57 -14.22
C ILE A 3 -4.02 -6.22 -14.78
N TYR A 4 -3.34 -5.28 -14.17
CA TYR A 4 -1.97 -4.93 -14.50
C TYR A 4 -1.00 -5.67 -13.60
N TYR A 5 -0.03 -6.35 -14.21
CA TYR A 5 1.04 -7.05 -13.52
C TYR A 5 2.35 -6.97 -14.29
N ASP A 6 3.43 -6.70 -13.59
CA ASP A 6 4.80 -6.70 -14.13
C ASP A 6 5.61 -7.79 -13.41
N PRO A 7 6.07 -8.84 -14.13
CA PRO A 7 6.84 -9.94 -13.51
C PRO A 7 8.15 -9.49 -12.85
N ILE A 8 8.65 -8.29 -13.16
CA ILE A 8 9.87 -7.77 -12.51
C ILE A 8 9.70 -7.64 -10.99
N GLN A 9 8.47 -7.60 -10.50
CA GLN A 9 8.14 -7.55 -9.07
C GLN A 9 8.64 -8.81 -8.32
N GLU A 10 8.88 -9.91 -9.00
CA GLU A 10 9.44 -11.13 -8.42
C GLU A 10 10.91 -10.95 -7.99
N ALA A 11 11.60 -9.93 -8.52
CA ALA A 11 12.97 -9.62 -8.18
C ALA A 11 13.16 -9.19 -6.70
N HIS A 12 12.10 -8.72 -6.02
CA HIS A 12 12.12 -8.53 -4.58
C HIS A 12 11.61 -9.80 -3.89
N SER A 13 12.50 -10.65 -3.40
CA SER A 13 12.14 -11.92 -2.76
C SER A 13 13.01 -12.16 -1.54
N PRO A 14 12.66 -11.54 -0.38
CA PRO A 14 13.36 -11.78 0.87
C PRO A 14 13.31 -13.27 1.24
N SER A 15 14.41 -13.78 1.76
CA SER A 15 14.57 -15.20 2.14
C SER A 15 15.06 -15.39 3.57
N GLU A 16 15.72 -14.38 4.14
CA GLU A 16 16.27 -14.47 5.49
C GLU A 16 15.17 -14.21 6.53
N PRO A 17 15.13 -15.01 7.62
CA PRO A 17 14.21 -14.76 8.71
C PRO A 17 14.46 -13.42 9.39
N HIS A 18 13.39 -12.69 9.69
CA HIS A 18 13.44 -11.42 10.41
C HIS A 18 13.01 -11.57 11.86
N VAL A 19 13.53 -10.71 12.73
CA VAL A 19 13.11 -10.64 14.12
C VAL A 19 11.84 -9.82 14.21
N PHE A 20 10.74 -10.46 14.55
CA PHE A 20 9.46 -9.82 14.80
C PHE A 20 8.95 -10.19 16.18
N GLY A 21 8.66 -9.21 17.04
CA GLY A 21 8.19 -9.45 18.40
C GLY A 21 9.15 -10.27 19.29
N GLY A 22 10.45 -10.36 18.93
CA GLY A 22 11.46 -11.17 19.61
C GLY A 22 11.59 -12.59 19.09
N GLU A 23 10.83 -12.97 18.08
CA GLU A 23 10.90 -14.27 17.38
C GLU A 23 11.50 -14.10 15.98
N LEU A 24 12.21 -15.14 15.52
CA LEU A 24 12.69 -15.22 14.13
C LEU A 24 11.58 -15.84 13.28
N LEU A 25 11.01 -15.05 12.40
CA LEU A 25 9.94 -15.48 11.50
C LEU A 25 10.40 -15.43 10.04
N PRO A 26 9.97 -16.39 9.21
CA PRO A 26 10.23 -16.33 7.78
C PRO A 26 9.56 -15.08 7.17
N PRO A 27 10.06 -14.57 6.03
CA PRO A 27 9.41 -13.47 5.32
C PRO A 27 7.96 -13.81 4.96
N ALA A 28 7.03 -12.91 5.26
CA ALA A 28 5.63 -13.06 4.89
C ALA A 28 5.35 -12.47 3.50
N GLU A 29 6.07 -11.39 3.14
CA GLU A 29 5.97 -10.73 1.84
C GLU A 29 6.92 -11.41 0.85
N THR A 30 6.40 -12.35 0.03
CA THR A 30 7.17 -13.17 -0.90
C THR A 30 6.61 -13.13 -2.32
N ALA A 31 7.40 -13.52 -3.32
CA ALA A 31 6.97 -13.62 -4.72
C ALA A 31 5.79 -14.59 -4.90
N GLU A 32 5.68 -15.62 -4.05
CA GLU A 32 4.57 -16.60 -4.08
C GLU A 32 3.19 -15.92 -3.95
N ARG A 33 3.09 -14.80 -3.21
CA ARG A 33 1.83 -14.04 -3.08
C ARG A 33 1.30 -13.59 -4.45
N ALA A 34 2.17 -13.03 -5.29
CA ALA A 34 1.78 -12.59 -6.63
C ALA A 34 1.43 -13.79 -7.54
N GLU A 35 2.22 -14.86 -7.51
CA GLU A 35 2.00 -16.06 -8.31
C GLU A 35 0.62 -16.67 -8.03
N ARG A 36 0.29 -16.86 -6.74
CA ARG A 36 -1.00 -17.43 -6.32
C ARG A 36 -2.17 -16.53 -6.70
N LEU A 37 -2.06 -15.23 -6.42
CA LEU A 37 -3.11 -14.27 -6.76
C LEU A 37 -3.33 -14.17 -8.27
N LEU A 38 -2.25 -14.19 -9.07
CA LEU A 38 -2.34 -14.26 -10.53
C LEU A 38 -3.13 -15.48 -11.00
N GLY A 39 -2.82 -16.66 -10.46
CA GLY A 39 -3.52 -17.90 -10.75
C GLY A 39 -5.02 -17.79 -10.44
N ALA A 40 -5.39 -17.27 -9.29
CA ALA A 40 -6.77 -17.06 -8.89
C ALA A 40 -7.49 -16.07 -9.81
N LEU A 41 -6.90 -14.93 -10.12
CA LEU A 41 -7.48 -13.91 -11.00
C LEU A 41 -7.66 -14.41 -12.42
N GLN A 42 -6.71 -15.19 -12.97
CA GLN A 42 -6.84 -15.84 -14.27
C GLN A 42 -7.97 -16.88 -14.27
N GLY A 43 -8.07 -17.68 -13.20
CA GLY A 43 -9.15 -18.64 -13.01
C GLY A 43 -10.55 -18.01 -13.00
N HIS A 44 -10.67 -16.78 -12.56
CA HIS A 44 -11.89 -15.98 -12.62
C HIS A 44 -12.10 -15.22 -13.94
N GLY A 45 -11.27 -15.48 -14.98
CA GLY A 45 -11.44 -14.92 -16.33
C GLY A 45 -11.00 -13.46 -16.47
N HIS A 46 -10.24 -12.92 -15.55
CA HIS A 46 -9.68 -11.58 -15.67
C HIS A 46 -8.54 -11.54 -16.69
N ARG A 47 -8.40 -10.40 -17.38
CA ARG A 47 -7.35 -10.20 -18.39
C ARG A 47 -6.11 -9.60 -17.76
N ILE A 48 -5.03 -10.36 -17.69
CA ILE A 48 -3.73 -9.89 -17.22
C ILE A 48 -3.01 -9.18 -18.36
N VAL A 49 -2.48 -7.99 -18.11
CA VAL A 49 -1.71 -7.18 -19.07
C VAL A 49 -0.47 -6.59 -18.38
N ALA A 50 0.59 -6.43 -19.18
CA ALA A 50 1.76 -5.69 -18.72
C ALA A 50 1.41 -4.19 -18.58
N PRO A 51 1.99 -3.49 -17.59
CA PRO A 51 1.78 -2.06 -17.45
C PRO A 51 2.51 -1.28 -18.53
N ASP A 52 2.05 -0.05 -18.78
CA ASP A 52 2.77 0.94 -19.55
C ASP A 52 3.94 1.53 -18.74
N GLY A 53 4.78 2.36 -19.40
CA GLY A 53 5.80 3.15 -18.70
C GLY A 53 5.16 4.17 -17.74
N ILE A 54 5.91 4.57 -16.73
CA ILE A 54 5.49 5.60 -15.77
C ILE A 54 6.19 6.92 -16.07
N ASP A 55 5.45 8.04 -15.93
CA ASP A 55 6.06 9.37 -15.89
C ASP A 55 6.76 9.55 -14.52
N GLU A 56 8.07 9.71 -14.54
CA GLU A 56 8.87 9.90 -13.31
C GLU A 56 8.37 11.06 -12.44
N ARG A 57 7.75 12.08 -13.05
CA ARG A 57 7.14 13.19 -12.30
C ARG A 57 6.03 12.75 -11.36
N LEU A 58 5.31 11.65 -11.66
CA LEU A 58 4.33 11.09 -10.71
C LEU A 58 4.99 10.58 -9.44
N LEU A 59 6.16 9.95 -9.58
CA LEU A 59 6.92 9.49 -8.40
C LEU A 59 7.39 10.67 -7.54
N LEU A 60 7.78 11.78 -8.16
CA LEU A 60 8.24 12.99 -7.44
C LEU A 60 7.10 13.75 -6.74
N GLU A 61 5.85 13.56 -7.16
CA GLU A 61 4.70 14.06 -6.42
C GLU A 61 4.47 13.29 -5.12
N VAL A 62 4.83 12.00 -5.11
CA VAL A 62 4.65 11.08 -3.98
C VAL A 62 5.90 11.05 -3.09
N HIS A 63 7.07 10.86 -3.68
CA HIS A 63 8.34 10.70 -2.99
C HIS A 63 9.33 11.82 -3.34
N SER A 64 10.30 12.08 -2.45
CA SER A 64 11.36 13.03 -2.78
C SER A 64 12.43 12.40 -3.67
N GLN A 65 13.08 13.21 -4.51
CA GLN A 65 14.19 12.75 -5.35
C GLN A 65 15.28 12.05 -4.54
N ARG A 66 15.68 12.63 -3.42
CA ARG A 66 16.76 12.06 -2.59
C ARG A 66 16.41 10.68 -2.00
N TYR A 67 15.13 10.42 -1.74
CA TYR A 67 14.67 9.11 -1.28
C TYR A 67 14.70 8.09 -2.42
N LEU A 68 14.22 8.47 -3.61
CA LEU A 68 14.26 7.62 -4.80
C LEU A 68 15.70 7.29 -5.20
N ASP A 69 16.59 8.29 -5.24
CA ASP A 69 18.03 8.10 -5.51
C ASP A 69 18.68 7.15 -4.49
N PHE A 70 18.29 7.27 -3.21
CA PHE A 70 18.74 6.34 -2.17
C PHE A 70 18.25 4.93 -2.47
N LEU A 71 16.95 4.74 -2.70
CA LEU A 71 16.35 3.42 -2.87
C LEU A 71 16.92 2.70 -4.10
N GLU A 72 17.14 3.42 -5.21
CA GLU A 72 17.74 2.91 -6.43
C GLU A 72 19.16 2.38 -6.21
N THR A 73 19.95 3.06 -5.36
CA THR A 73 21.38 2.76 -5.21
C THR A 73 21.73 2.06 -3.89
N ALA A 74 20.78 1.88 -2.99
CA ALA A 74 21.01 1.46 -1.62
C ALA A 74 21.72 0.10 -1.52
N HIS A 75 21.26 -0.92 -2.25
CA HIS A 75 21.82 -2.27 -2.17
C HIS A 75 23.25 -2.33 -2.73
N GLU A 76 23.51 -1.73 -3.88
CA GLU A 76 24.84 -1.67 -4.48
C GLU A 76 25.83 -0.97 -3.54
N ARG A 77 25.43 0.18 -2.98
CA ARG A 77 26.25 0.95 -2.04
C ARG A 77 26.48 0.20 -0.72
N TRP A 78 25.46 -0.52 -0.23
CA TRP A 78 25.59 -1.36 0.95
C TRP A 78 26.63 -2.47 0.74
N ARG A 79 26.58 -3.15 -0.40
CA ARG A 79 27.59 -4.15 -0.76
C ARG A 79 28.99 -3.55 -0.85
N ALA A 80 29.11 -2.40 -1.48
CA ALA A 80 30.41 -1.71 -1.60
C ALA A 80 30.98 -1.28 -0.25
N GLU A 81 30.14 -0.85 0.69
CA GLU A 81 30.54 -0.37 2.02
C GLU A 81 30.85 -1.52 2.97
N THR A 82 30.12 -2.64 2.89
CA THR A 82 30.20 -3.75 3.85
C THR A 82 31.00 -4.96 3.35
N GLY A 83 31.15 -5.10 2.04
CA GLY A 83 31.71 -6.31 1.41
C GLY A 83 30.73 -7.50 1.38
N SER A 84 29.45 -7.25 1.59
CA SER A 84 28.40 -8.28 1.58
C SER A 84 28.18 -8.87 0.17
N PRO A 85 27.70 -10.13 0.07
CA PRO A 85 27.42 -10.79 -1.22
C PRO A 85 26.21 -10.17 -1.94
N ALA A 86 26.04 -10.48 -3.22
CA ALA A 86 24.93 -9.97 -4.04
C ALA A 86 23.56 -10.43 -3.52
N GLU A 87 23.50 -11.64 -3.01
CA GLU A 87 22.29 -12.27 -2.47
C GLU A 87 21.97 -11.80 -1.06
N GLY A 88 22.82 -10.94 -0.46
CA GLY A 88 22.63 -10.45 0.90
C GLY A 88 21.48 -9.44 0.98
N GLU A 89 20.84 -9.41 2.12
CA GLU A 89 19.73 -8.52 2.44
C GLU A 89 20.21 -7.34 3.29
N ALA A 90 20.03 -6.13 2.77
CA ALA A 90 20.44 -4.90 3.45
C ALA A 90 19.33 -4.46 4.42
N VAL A 91 19.49 -4.80 5.70
CA VAL A 91 18.51 -4.50 6.76
C VAL A 91 18.95 -3.29 7.59
N PRO A 92 18.08 -2.29 7.84
CA PRO A 92 18.40 -1.16 8.69
C PRO A 92 18.52 -1.60 10.16
N TYR A 93 19.59 -1.17 10.85
CA TYR A 93 19.83 -1.53 12.25
C TYR A 93 19.87 -0.32 13.21
N ILE A 94 19.88 0.90 12.70
CA ILE A 94 19.94 2.15 13.48
C ILE A 94 18.94 3.15 12.93
N ARG A 95 18.39 3.98 13.77
CA ARG A 95 17.46 5.07 13.38
C ARG A 95 17.83 6.36 14.08
N PRO A 96 17.46 7.53 13.51
CA PRO A 96 17.60 8.82 14.19
C PRO A 96 16.86 8.84 15.52
N ILE A 97 17.36 9.60 16.48
CA ILE A 97 16.66 9.83 17.74
C ILE A 97 15.51 10.82 17.47
N PRO A 98 14.24 10.46 17.78
CA PRO A 98 13.11 11.36 17.59
C PRO A 98 13.28 12.69 18.33
N GLY A 99 12.82 13.79 17.71
CA GLY A 99 12.90 15.14 18.29
C GLY A 99 14.29 15.78 18.29
N THR A 100 15.33 15.10 17.80
CA THR A 100 16.65 15.68 17.64
C THR A 100 16.74 16.39 16.29
N PRO A 101 17.19 17.69 16.24
CA PRO A 101 17.40 18.36 14.97
C PRO A 101 18.48 17.66 14.14
N LEU A 102 18.07 17.04 13.05
CA LEU A 102 18.98 16.40 12.11
C LEU A 102 19.51 17.47 11.15
N ARG A 103 20.82 17.72 11.19
CA ARG A 103 21.42 18.83 10.42
C ARG A 103 22.06 18.40 9.11
N ASN A 104 22.50 17.17 9.01
CA ASN A 104 23.23 16.65 7.85
C ASN A 104 22.68 15.30 7.43
N ASN A 105 22.54 15.11 6.12
CA ASN A 105 22.29 13.77 5.58
C ASN A 105 23.55 12.93 5.78
N PRO A 106 23.43 11.71 6.31
CA PRO A 106 24.56 10.79 6.39
C PRO A 106 25.05 10.41 4.98
N THR A 107 26.34 10.19 4.84
CA THR A 107 26.95 9.71 3.58
C THR A 107 27.07 8.20 3.53
N SER A 108 27.24 7.55 4.68
CA SER A 108 27.19 6.08 4.78
C SER A 108 25.80 5.57 4.44
N VAL A 109 25.72 4.55 3.59
CA VAL A 109 24.45 3.92 3.24
C VAL A 109 23.80 3.24 4.45
N LEU A 110 24.59 2.70 5.37
CA LEU A 110 24.08 2.10 6.60
C LEU A 110 23.29 3.12 7.45
N ALA A 111 23.76 4.35 7.51
CA ALA A 111 23.06 5.41 8.20
C ALA A 111 21.86 5.93 7.40
N GLN A 112 21.95 5.97 6.05
CA GLN A 112 20.83 6.35 5.20
C GLN A 112 19.69 5.34 5.25
N MET A 113 19.99 4.05 5.32
CA MET A 113 18.98 3.02 5.52
C MET A 113 18.13 3.31 6.78
N GLY A 114 18.77 3.64 7.89
CA GLY A 114 18.05 4.01 9.11
C GLY A 114 17.39 5.40 9.06
N TRP A 115 17.91 6.32 8.23
CA TRP A 115 17.30 7.63 8.02
C TRP A 115 15.96 7.52 7.27
N PHE A 116 15.90 6.65 6.27
CA PHE A 116 14.74 6.49 5.40
C PHE A 116 13.83 5.32 5.79
N SER A 117 14.07 4.63 6.90
CA SER A 117 13.21 3.53 7.35
C SER A 117 12.55 3.82 8.69
N ASN A 118 11.34 3.31 8.86
CA ASN A 118 10.68 3.20 10.16
C ASN A 118 10.60 1.75 10.67
N ASP A 119 11.01 0.79 9.87
CA ASP A 119 10.95 -0.65 10.14
C ASP A 119 12.22 -1.38 9.70
N VAL A 120 12.23 -2.71 9.77
CA VAL A 120 13.38 -3.59 9.50
C VAL A 120 13.34 -4.24 8.11
N ASP A 121 12.58 -3.69 7.18
CA ASP A 121 12.43 -4.25 5.85
C ASP A 121 13.74 -4.28 5.07
N PRO A 122 14.06 -5.40 4.41
CA PRO A 122 15.30 -5.57 3.69
C PRO A 122 15.27 -4.89 2.32
N ILE A 123 16.38 -4.29 1.92
CA ILE A 123 16.61 -3.88 0.53
C ILE A 123 17.49 -4.94 -0.14
N LEU A 124 16.99 -5.54 -1.23
CA LEU A 124 17.66 -6.53 -2.05
C LEU A 124 18.16 -5.91 -3.36
N GLU A 125 18.97 -6.64 -4.12
CA GLU A 125 19.46 -6.22 -5.44
C GLU A 125 18.31 -5.84 -6.39
N GLY A 126 17.20 -6.60 -6.36
CA GLY A 126 16.03 -6.39 -7.22
C GLY A 126 14.93 -5.52 -6.62
N THR A 127 15.10 -4.94 -5.43
CA THR A 127 14.02 -4.17 -4.77
C THR A 127 13.59 -2.97 -5.60
N TRP A 128 14.54 -2.19 -6.14
CA TRP A 128 14.21 -1.02 -6.98
C TRP A 128 13.39 -1.38 -8.20
N ASP A 129 13.82 -2.40 -8.95
CA ASP A 129 13.11 -2.85 -10.14
C ASP A 129 11.70 -3.33 -9.81
N ALA A 130 11.55 -4.07 -8.72
CA ALA A 130 10.27 -4.59 -8.26
C ALA A 130 9.29 -3.47 -7.90
N VAL A 131 9.71 -2.51 -7.09
CA VAL A 131 8.83 -1.40 -6.67
C VAL A 131 8.45 -0.47 -7.83
N MET A 132 9.36 -0.30 -8.80
CA MET A 132 9.07 0.40 -10.04
C MET A 132 8.07 -0.37 -10.92
N GLY A 133 8.11 -1.71 -10.90
CA GLY A 133 7.09 -2.57 -11.51
C GLY A 133 5.71 -2.33 -10.90
N GLY A 134 5.63 -2.30 -9.55
CA GLY A 134 4.40 -1.98 -8.83
C GLY A 134 3.85 -0.60 -9.16
N ALA A 135 4.70 0.42 -9.14
CA ALA A 135 4.31 1.79 -9.47
C ALA A 135 3.79 1.93 -10.93
N ARG A 136 4.39 1.21 -11.88
CA ARG A 136 3.88 1.14 -13.27
C ARG A 136 2.49 0.49 -13.32
N CYS A 137 2.27 -0.61 -12.59
CA CYS A 137 0.96 -1.26 -12.50
C CYS A 137 -0.09 -0.31 -11.91
N ALA A 138 0.21 0.38 -10.82
CA ALA A 138 -0.69 1.32 -10.17
C ALA A 138 -1.07 2.49 -11.09
N SER A 139 -0.08 3.10 -11.77
CA SER A 139 -0.31 4.17 -12.74
C SER A 139 -1.16 3.70 -13.92
N SER A 140 -0.89 2.50 -14.46
CA SER A 140 -1.65 1.94 -15.58
C SER A 140 -3.09 1.58 -15.21
N ALA A 141 -3.32 1.04 -14.01
CA ALA A 141 -4.67 0.77 -13.51
C ALA A 141 -5.47 2.06 -13.30
N ALA A 142 -4.86 3.10 -12.75
CA ALA A 142 -5.48 4.41 -12.60
C ALA A 142 -5.86 5.03 -13.95
N GLU A 143 -5.02 4.92 -14.98
CA GLU A 143 -5.36 5.37 -16.32
C GLU A 143 -6.50 4.55 -16.94
N ALA A 144 -6.44 3.24 -16.81
CA ALA A 144 -7.43 2.35 -17.41
C ALA A 144 -8.83 2.50 -16.80
N CYS A 145 -8.93 2.77 -15.48
CA CYS A 145 -10.23 2.91 -14.83
C CYS A 145 -11.02 4.11 -15.34
N LEU A 146 -10.38 5.14 -15.88
CA LEU A 146 -11.05 6.32 -16.45
C LEU A 146 -11.95 5.95 -17.65
N SER A 147 -11.57 4.97 -18.42
CA SER A 147 -12.33 4.54 -19.60
C SER A 147 -13.11 3.23 -19.39
N ALA A 148 -12.59 2.34 -18.55
CA ALA A 148 -13.18 1.03 -18.28
C ALA A 148 -14.09 1.00 -17.05
N GLY A 149 -14.15 2.09 -16.26
CA GLY A 149 -14.86 2.16 -14.99
C GLY A 149 -14.09 1.54 -13.84
N VAL A 150 -13.32 0.48 -14.09
CA VAL A 150 -12.53 -0.21 -13.05
C VAL A 150 -11.31 -0.90 -13.65
N ALA A 151 -10.21 -0.91 -12.90
CA ALA A 151 -9.03 -1.71 -13.16
C ALA A 151 -8.34 -2.09 -11.83
N TYR A 152 -7.48 -3.10 -11.89
CA TYR A 152 -6.74 -3.58 -10.73
C TYR A 152 -5.24 -3.62 -11.03
N ALA A 153 -4.44 -3.11 -10.09
CA ALA A 153 -3.00 -3.23 -10.07
C ALA A 153 -2.60 -4.31 -9.07
N LEU A 154 -2.05 -5.41 -9.54
CA LEU A 154 -1.38 -6.38 -8.70
C LEU A 154 0.02 -5.82 -8.41
N THR A 155 0.13 -5.14 -7.29
CA THR A 155 1.36 -4.50 -6.82
C THR A 155 2.05 -5.35 -5.77
N ARG A 156 3.35 -5.53 -5.93
CA ARG A 156 4.23 -6.18 -4.98
C ARG A 156 5.66 -5.63 -5.13
N PRO A 157 6.34 -5.25 -4.04
CA PRO A 157 5.85 -5.09 -2.66
C PRO A 157 4.64 -4.16 -2.52
N PRO A 158 3.91 -4.22 -1.37
CA PRO A 158 2.81 -3.29 -1.08
C PRO A 158 3.32 -1.84 -0.94
N GLY A 159 2.42 -0.87 -0.71
CA GLY A 159 2.81 0.53 -0.78
C GLY A 159 2.31 1.44 0.35
N HIS A 160 1.21 1.17 1.00
CA HIS A 160 0.48 2.15 1.81
C HIS A 160 1.22 2.64 3.07
N HIS A 161 2.24 1.92 3.55
CA HIS A 161 3.10 2.38 4.65
C HIS A 161 4.26 3.28 4.19
N ALA A 162 4.60 3.28 2.90
CA ALA A 162 5.68 4.13 2.39
C ALA A 162 5.26 5.60 2.39
N ALA A 163 5.96 6.43 3.17
CA ALA A 163 5.77 7.86 3.24
C ALA A 163 6.69 8.58 2.22
N ARG A 164 6.62 9.91 2.17
CA ARG A 164 7.40 10.71 1.20
C ARG A 164 8.90 10.38 1.18
N GLU A 165 9.48 10.04 2.33
CA GLU A 165 10.91 9.75 2.49
C GLU A 165 11.15 8.58 3.44
N THR A 166 10.20 7.66 3.57
CA THR A 166 10.34 6.56 4.54
C THR A 166 9.72 5.30 3.99
N TYR A 167 10.46 4.19 4.07
CA TYR A 167 9.97 2.83 3.82
C TYR A 167 9.77 2.07 5.13
N GLY A 168 8.89 1.07 5.11
CA GLY A 168 8.57 0.24 6.27
C GLY A 168 7.30 -0.55 6.05
N GLY A 169 7.03 -1.58 6.86
CA GLY A 169 5.84 -2.43 6.73
C GLY A 169 5.76 -3.11 5.36
N TYR A 170 6.88 -3.59 4.86
CA TYR A 170 7.07 -4.16 3.52
C TYR A 170 6.93 -3.16 2.36
N CYS A 171 6.66 -1.87 2.62
CA CYS A 171 6.34 -0.85 1.63
C CYS A 171 7.54 0.06 1.35
N TYR A 172 7.86 0.27 0.07
CA TYR A 172 8.99 1.10 -0.38
C TYR A 172 8.53 2.27 -1.25
N VAL A 173 7.59 2.05 -2.17
CA VAL A 173 6.94 3.09 -2.99
C VAL A 173 5.44 3.02 -2.73
N ASN A 174 4.80 4.16 -2.50
CA ASN A 174 3.37 4.20 -2.22
C ASN A 174 2.56 4.08 -3.51
N ASN A 175 2.17 2.86 -3.85
CA ASN A 175 1.45 2.53 -5.07
C ASN A 175 0.07 3.20 -5.13
N ALA A 176 -0.66 3.25 -4.02
CA ALA A 176 -1.96 3.91 -3.94
C ALA A 176 -1.84 5.43 -4.16
N ALA A 177 -0.80 6.06 -3.60
CA ALA A 177 -0.53 7.48 -3.83
C ALA A 177 -0.11 7.77 -5.29
N VAL A 178 0.65 6.88 -5.94
CA VAL A 178 0.97 6.96 -7.37
C VAL A 178 -0.31 6.89 -8.21
N ALA A 179 -1.21 5.95 -7.91
CA ALA A 179 -2.50 5.84 -8.59
C ALA A 179 -3.35 7.11 -8.42
N ALA A 180 -3.44 7.65 -7.21
CA ALA A 180 -4.18 8.88 -6.93
C ALA A 180 -3.58 10.09 -7.68
N SER A 181 -2.24 10.25 -7.66
CA SER A 181 -1.55 11.30 -8.41
C SER A 181 -1.78 11.17 -9.92
N ARG A 182 -1.92 9.93 -10.43
CA ARG A 182 -2.27 9.70 -11.85
C ARG A 182 -3.69 10.15 -12.17
N LEU A 183 -4.67 9.87 -11.33
CA LEU A 183 -6.07 10.30 -11.49
C LEU A 183 -6.18 11.83 -11.44
N LEU A 184 -5.47 12.50 -10.54
CA LEU A 184 -5.45 13.96 -10.40
C LEU A 184 -4.93 14.70 -11.65
N ARG A 185 -4.32 14.01 -12.62
CA ARG A 185 -4.02 14.62 -13.92
C ARG A 185 -5.28 14.94 -14.75
N GLN A 186 -6.41 14.33 -14.40
CA GLN A 186 -7.67 14.45 -15.14
C GLN A 186 -8.88 14.76 -14.23
N MET A 187 -8.66 14.84 -12.94
CA MET A 187 -9.69 15.07 -11.91
C MET A 187 -9.20 16.12 -10.90
N ASP A 188 -10.14 16.86 -10.33
CA ASP A 188 -9.82 17.87 -9.31
C ASP A 188 -9.78 17.27 -7.91
N ARG A 189 -10.52 16.16 -7.66
CA ARG A 189 -10.65 15.51 -6.36
C ARG A 189 -10.68 13.99 -6.48
N VAL A 190 -9.83 13.32 -5.70
CA VAL A 190 -9.72 11.86 -5.65
C VAL A 190 -9.83 11.39 -4.21
N ALA A 191 -10.51 10.26 -3.97
CA ALA A 191 -10.48 9.60 -2.68
C ALA A 191 -9.54 8.37 -2.73
N ILE A 192 -8.85 8.11 -1.63
CA ILE A 192 -8.17 6.85 -1.35
C ILE A 192 -8.90 6.21 -0.18
N LEU A 193 -9.46 5.03 -0.42
CA LEU A 193 -10.06 4.18 0.60
C LEU A 193 -9.12 3.01 0.86
N ASP A 194 -8.49 3.02 2.01
CA ASP A 194 -7.61 1.95 2.46
C ASP A 194 -8.42 0.96 3.30
N ILE A 195 -8.49 -0.29 2.84
CA ILE A 195 -9.20 -1.41 3.46
C ILE A 195 -8.27 -2.53 3.90
N ASP A 196 -6.96 -2.26 3.97
CA ASP A 196 -5.98 -3.10 4.64
C ASP A 196 -6.24 -3.11 6.16
N THR A 197 -5.85 -4.18 6.86
CA THR A 197 -6.02 -4.25 8.31
C THR A 197 -5.12 -3.28 9.07
N HIS A 198 -4.02 -2.86 8.43
CA HIS A 198 -3.08 -1.90 9.00
C HIS A 198 -3.37 -0.47 8.51
N HIS A 199 -3.13 0.50 9.37
CA HIS A 199 -3.30 1.89 8.98
C HIS A 199 -2.32 2.30 7.88
N GLY A 200 -2.82 2.89 6.80
CA GLY A 200 -2.03 3.45 5.70
C GLY A 200 -1.29 4.73 6.07
N ASN A 201 -0.39 4.65 7.05
CA ASN A 201 0.31 5.80 7.63
C ASN A 201 1.18 6.57 6.62
N GLY A 202 1.72 5.87 5.62
CA GLY A 202 2.46 6.49 4.52
C GLY A 202 1.54 7.33 3.64
N THR A 203 0.40 6.80 3.25
CA THR A 203 -0.62 7.49 2.46
C THR A 203 -1.13 8.73 3.19
N GLN A 204 -1.50 8.59 4.47
CA GLN A 204 -1.87 9.73 5.33
C GLN A 204 -0.79 10.81 5.33
N SER A 205 0.46 10.43 5.53
CA SER A 205 1.59 11.38 5.61
C SER A 205 1.83 12.13 4.31
N ILE A 206 1.66 11.49 3.14
CA ILE A 206 1.86 12.09 1.83
C ILE A 206 0.81 13.18 1.55
N PHE A 207 -0.45 12.92 1.91
CA PHE A 207 -1.59 13.80 1.59
C PHE A 207 -2.03 14.69 2.77
N TRP A 208 -1.27 14.72 3.88
CA TRP A 208 -1.65 15.37 5.13
C TRP A 208 -2.08 16.84 5.00
N GLU A 209 -1.46 17.60 4.11
CA GLU A 209 -1.71 19.03 3.89
C GLU A 209 -2.42 19.32 2.55
N ARG A 210 -2.98 18.28 1.88
CA ARG A 210 -3.63 18.40 0.57
C ARG A 210 -5.15 18.33 0.68
N ASP A 211 -5.85 19.23 -0.03
CA ASP A 211 -7.32 19.31 -0.07
C ASP A 211 -7.93 18.66 -1.33
N ASP A 212 -7.11 18.20 -2.25
CA ASP A 212 -7.50 17.52 -3.48
C ASP A 212 -7.56 15.99 -3.35
N VAL A 213 -7.07 15.43 -2.22
CA VAL A 213 -7.14 14.01 -1.90
C VAL A 213 -7.77 13.79 -0.54
N LEU A 214 -8.86 13.02 -0.50
CA LEU A 214 -9.42 12.49 0.74
C LEU A 214 -8.79 11.12 1.04
N THR A 215 -8.08 11.00 2.14
CA THR A 215 -7.57 9.70 2.63
C THR A 215 -8.49 9.14 3.71
N ILE A 216 -8.92 7.91 3.53
CA ILE A 216 -9.72 7.17 4.53
C ILE A 216 -9.06 5.83 4.76
N SER A 217 -8.84 5.43 6.02
CA SER A 217 -8.32 4.12 6.37
C SER A 217 -9.20 3.45 7.42
N ILE A 218 -9.68 2.23 7.10
CA ILE A 218 -10.43 1.35 8.02
C ILE A 218 -9.46 0.27 8.48
N HIS A 219 -9.05 0.30 9.74
CA HIS A 219 -7.96 -0.54 10.24
C HIS A 219 -8.16 -0.98 11.69
N GLY A 220 -7.39 -1.95 12.14
CA GLY A 220 -7.32 -2.33 13.55
C GLY A 220 -6.77 -1.21 14.41
N ASP A 221 -7.23 -1.10 15.65
CA ASP A 221 -6.80 -0.04 16.59
C ASP A 221 -5.28 -0.03 16.73
N THR A 222 -4.67 1.09 16.33
CA THR A 222 -3.21 1.25 16.32
C THR A 222 -2.60 1.41 17.71
N THR A 223 -3.40 1.54 18.75
CA THR A 223 -2.91 1.43 20.12
C THR A 223 -2.47 0.00 20.48
N GLU A 224 -2.96 -0.99 19.75
CA GLU A 224 -2.68 -2.43 19.92
C GLU A 224 -1.92 -3.03 18.74
N HIS A 225 -2.06 -2.45 17.53
CA HIS A 225 -1.54 -3.02 16.29
C HIS A 225 -0.60 -2.07 15.54
N TYR A 226 0.26 -2.65 14.69
CA TYR A 226 1.11 -1.90 13.77
C TYR A 226 0.26 -0.92 12.93
N PRO A 227 0.72 0.31 12.63
CA PRO A 227 2.02 0.89 12.90
C PRO A 227 2.16 1.63 14.24
N PHE A 228 1.25 1.48 15.18
CA PHE A 228 1.22 1.96 16.56
C PHE A 228 1.12 3.49 16.76
N PHE A 229 1.84 4.29 15.98
CA PHE A 229 2.08 5.72 16.29
C PHE A 229 1.15 6.68 15.55
N LEU A 230 0.42 6.22 14.56
CA LEU A 230 -0.52 6.98 13.73
C LEU A 230 -1.77 6.13 13.46
N GLY A 231 -2.87 6.77 13.05
CA GLY A 231 -4.13 6.08 12.75
C GLY A 231 -5.24 6.40 13.74
N HIS A 232 -5.07 7.45 14.56
CA HIS A 232 -6.07 7.85 15.54
C HIS A 232 -7.21 8.67 14.88
N GLU A 233 -8.43 8.55 15.44
CA GLU A 233 -9.63 9.22 14.93
C GLU A 233 -9.53 10.74 14.84
N ASP A 234 -8.73 11.37 15.71
CA ASP A 234 -8.57 12.81 15.78
C ASP A 234 -7.53 13.36 14.79
N GLU A 235 -6.84 12.52 14.06
CA GLU A 235 -5.93 12.89 12.99
C GLU A 235 -6.72 13.25 11.73
N ARG A 236 -6.84 14.56 11.43
CA ARG A 236 -7.77 15.11 10.43
C ARG A 236 -7.09 15.84 9.27
N GLY A 237 -5.76 15.74 9.13
CA GLY A 237 -4.98 16.56 8.21
C GLY A 237 -4.58 17.91 8.82
N ALA A 238 -3.85 18.71 8.07
CA ALA A 238 -3.40 20.04 8.48
C ALA A 238 -3.40 21.02 7.29
N GLY A 239 -3.28 22.31 7.58
CA GLY A 239 -3.22 23.34 6.53
C GLY A 239 -4.46 23.29 5.62
N GLU A 240 -4.23 23.25 4.30
CA GLU A 240 -5.29 23.14 3.29
C GLU A 240 -5.99 21.77 3.36
N GLY A 241 -5.27 20.70 3.76
CA GLY A 241 -5.79 19.35 3.92
C GLY A 241 -6.58 19.10 5.21
N LEU A 242 -6.86 20.15 6.02
CA LEU A 242 -7.62 19.96 7.25
C LEU A 242 -9.05 19.47 6.94
N GLY A 243 -9.37 18.28 7.42
CA GLY A 243 -10.63 17.61 7.15
C GLY A 243 -10.57 16.56 6.04
N CYS A 244 -9.44 16.47 5.31
CA CYS A 244 -9.23 15.53 4.21
C CYS A 244 -8.54 14.22 4.61
N ASN A 245 -8.38 13.97 5.92
CA ASN A 245 -7.94 12.67 6.45
C ASN A 245 -8.98 12.11 7.42
N ARG A 246 -9.23 10.80 7.33
CA ARG A 246 -10.15 10.06 8.20
C ARG A 246 -9.59 8.70 8.58
N ASN A 247 -9.43 8.49 9.85
CA ASN A 247 -9.07 7.20 10.43
C ASN A 247 -10.30 6.60 11.12
N LEU A 248 -10.54 5.33 10.85
CA LEU A 248 -11.64 4.54 11.40
C LEU A 248 -11.03 3.29 12.08
N PRO A 249 -10.38 3.48 13.25
CA PRO A 249 -9.79 2.37 13.98
C PRO A 249 -10.89 1.47 14.56
N LEU A 250 -10.77 0.17 14.34
CA LEU A 250 -11.72 -0.83 14.80
C LEU A 250 -11.10 -1.68 15.91
N PRO A 251 -11.87 -2.03 16.96
CA PRO A 251 -11.40 -2.95 17.99
C PRO A 251 -10.94 -4.29 17.44
N THR A 252 -9.94 -4.90 18.05
CA THR A 252 -9.44 -6.23 17.71
C THR A 252 -10.58 -7.26 17.64
N GLY A 253 -10.61 -8.06 16.58
CA GLY A 253 -11.63 -9.07 16.34
C GLY A 253 -12.97 -8.51 15.81
N SER A 254 -13.02 -7.23 15.40
CA SER A 254 -14.23 -6.65 14.78
C SER A 254 -14.62 -7.41 13.52
N GLY A 255 -15.82 -7.99 13.52
CA GLY A 255 -16.42 -8.66 12.37
C GLY A 255 -17.26 -7.72 11.52
N TRP A 256 -18.01 -8.32 10.57
CA TRP A 256 -18.76 -7.60 9.54
C TRP A 256 -19.62 -6.45 10.06
N SER A 257 -20.40 -6.69 11.12
CA SER A 257 -21.35 -5.65 11.62
C SER A 257 -20.65 -4.34 12.00
N THR A 258 -19.46 -4.40 12.58
CA THR A 258 -18.66 -3.21 12.93
C THR A 258 -18.00 -2.64 11.69
N TYR A 259 -17.43 -3.51 10.85
CA TYR A 259 -16.75 -3.13 9.62
C TYR A 259 -17.70 -2.45 8.62
N GLN A 260 -18.91 -2.96 8.47
CA GLN A 260 -19.95 -2.37 7.61
C GLN A 260 -20.25 -0.91 7.99
N GLY A 261 -20.38 -0.61 9.28
CA GLY A 261 -20.61 0.77 9.74
C GLY A 261 -19.47 1.73 9.37
N ALA A 262 -18.21 1.27 9.43
CA ALA A 262 -17.07 2.04 8.99
C ALA A 262 -17.06 2.24 7.47
N LEU A 263 -17.44 1.22 6.71
CA LEU A 263 -17.54 1.28 5.25
C LEU A 263 -18.64 2.22 4.78
N GLU A 264 -19.81 2.20 5.45
CA GLU A 264 -20.91 3.14 5.19
C GLU A 264 -20.49 4.59 5.49
N ALA A 265 -19.85 4.83 6.64
CA ALA A 265 -19.30 6.14 6.97
C ALA A 265 -18.25 6.62 5.95
N SER A 266 -17.42 5.70 5.44
CA SER A 266 -16.45 6.00 4.39
C SER A 266 -17.15 6.43 3.08
N SER A 267 -18.21 5.75 2.70
CA SER A 267 -19.01 6.09 1.52
C SER A 267 -19.61 7.50 1.61
N ASP A 268 -20.22 7.84 2.75
CA ASP A 268 -20.77 9.17 3.01
C ASP A 268 -19.68 10.28 2.92
N LEU A 269 -18.48 9.99 3.40
CA LEU A 269 -17.35 10.91 3.36
C LEU A 269 -16.85 11.13 1.91
N ILE A 270 -16.75 10.07 1.11
CA ILE A 270 -16.34 10.11 -0.29
C ILE A 270 -17.34 10.95 -1.11
N GLU A 271 -18.65 10.70 -0.92
CA GLU A 271 -19.70 11.47 -1.57
C GLU A 271 -19.68 12.95 -1.15
N SER A 272 -19.57 13.23 0.16
CA SER A 272 -19.53 14.59 0.70
C SER A 272 -18.29 15.37 0.25
N PHE A 273 -17.17 14.71 0.07
CA PHE A 273 -15.94 15.29 -0.46
C PHE A 273 -16.08 15.64 -1.95
N GLY A 274 -16.99 14.99 -2.66
CA GLY A 274 -17.18 15.16 -4.09
C GLY A 274 -16.06 14.53 -4.91
N ALA A 275 -15.57 13.38 -4.50
CA ALA A 275 -14.54 12.64 -5.23
C ALA A 275 -15.03 12.29 -6.65
N GLN A 276 -14.18 12.45 -7.65
CA GLN A 276 -14.43 12.15 -9.05
C GLN A 276 -13.86 10.80 -9.47
N GLY A 277 -12.93 10.26 -8.66
CA GLY A 277 -12.33 8.95 -8.82
C GLY A 277 -11.92 8.36 -7.48
N LEU A 278 -11.78 7.06 -7.44
CA LEU A 278 -11.46 6.30 -6.24
C LEU A 278 -10.23 5.42 -6.47
N VAL A 279 -9.32 5.46 -5.52
CA VAL A 279 -8.27 4.45 -5.37
C VAL A 279 -8.63 3.59 -4.14
N VAL A 280 -8.63 2.29 -4.30
CA VAL A 280 -8.80 1.35 -3.18
C VAL A 280 -7.47 0.67 -2.90
N ALA A 281 -6.85 0.99 -1.76
CA ALA A 281 -5.73 0.23 -1.24
C ALA A 281 -6.30 -1.07 -0.65
N LEU A 282 -6.16 -2.15 -1.42
CA LEU A 282 -6.83 -3.43 -1.16
C LEU A 282 -5.90 -4.39 -0.43
N GLY A 283 -5.98 -4.40 0.91
CA GLY A 283 -5.47 -5.48 1.74
C GLY A 283 -6.59 -6.45 2.12
N VAL A 284 -6.26 -7.72 2.25
CA VAL A 284 -7.20 -8.78 2.69
C VAL A 284 -6.73 -9.47 3.97
N ASP A 285 -5.80 -8.88 4.68
CA ASP A 285 -5.38 -9.27 6.02
C ASP A 285 -6.36 -8.83 7.13
N THR A 286 -7.47 -8.19 6.74
CA THR A 286 -8.68 -8.02 7.55
C THR A 286 -9.39 -9.35 7.86
N HIS A 287 -9.02 -10.44 7.17
CA HIS A 287 -9.54 -11.78 7.42
C HIS A 287 -9.14 -12.31 8.80
N GLU A 288 -10.05 -13.02 9.48
CA GLU A 288 -9.85 -13.56 10.82
C GLU A 288 -8.59 -14.42 10.98
N ALA A 289 -8.11 -15.02 9.90
CA ALA A 289 -6.87 -15.81 9.88
C ALA A 289 -5.61 -14.99 10.22
N HIS A 290 -5.66 -13.66 10.13
CA HIS A 290 -4.55 -12.76 10.45
C HIS A 290 -4.60 -12.23 11.90
N GLY A 291 -5.71 -12.43 12.62
CA GLY A 291 -5.80 -12.19 14.06
C GLY A 291 -5.97 -10.72 14.50
N VAL A 292 -6.11 -9.77 13.58
CA VAL A 292 -6.37 -8.36 13.90
C VAL A 292 -7.86 -8.06 13.81
N LEU A 293 -8.46 -8.17 12.64
CA LEU A 293 -9.90 -8.08 12.44
C LEU A 293 -10.50 -9.48 12.27
N GLY A 294 -11.82 -9.58 12.23
CA GLY A 294 -12.55 -10.84 12.22
C GLY A 294 -13.47 -11.01 11.01
N LEU A 295 -13.04 -10.55 9.81
CA LEU A 295 -13.81 -10.76 8.60
C LEU A 295 -13.66 -12.20 8.11
N SER A 296 -14.74 -12.72 7.53
CA SER A 296 -14.80 -14.04 6.88
C SER A 296 -14.80 -13.90 5.36
N GLY A 297 -14.62 -15.01 4.64
CA GLY A 297 -14.68 -15.03 3.18
C GLY A 297 -16.00 -14.48 2.60
N ASP A 298 -17.11 -14.65 3.32
CA ASP A 298 -18.45 -14.20 2.90
C ASP A 298 -18.63 -12.67 2.96
N ASP A 299 -17.76 -11.96 3.67
CA ASP A 299 -17.85 -10.49 3.86
C ASP A 299 -17.25 -9.72 2.68
N TYR A 300 -16.27 -10.28 1.97
CA TYR A 300 -15.54 -9.59 0.90
C TYR A 300 -16.38 -9.22 -0.32
N PRO A 301 -17.35 -10.04 -0.79
CA PRO A 301 -18.27 -9.60 -1.83
C PRO A 301 -19.11 -8.39 -1.42
N MET A 302 -19.47 -8.30 -0.13
CA MET A 302 -20.23 -7.17 0.39
C MET A 302 -19.39 -5.89 0.42
N ILE A 303 -18.10 -5.98 0.77
CA ILE A 303 -17.16 -4.85 0.66
C ILE A 303 -17.09 -4.37 -0.79
N GLY A 304 -16.88 -5.28 -1.73
CA GLY A 304 -16.84 -4.96 -3.15
C GLY A 304 -18.14 -4.27 -3.64
N GLY A 305 -19.28 -4.81 -3.25
CA GLY A 305 -20.59 -4.24 -3.60
C GLY A 305 -20.82 -2.83 -3.05
N ALA A 306 -20.41 -2.58 -1.80
CA ALA A 306 -20.50 -1.24 -1.19
C ALA A 306 -19.61 -0.23 -1.94
N ILE A 307 -18.38 -0.61 -2.27
CA ILE A 307 -17.47 0.24 -3.05
C ILE A 307 -18.04 0.48 -4.46
N GLY A 308 -18.58 -0.55 -5.12
CA GLY A 308 -19.20 -0.45 -6.45
C GLY A 308 -20.41 0.48 -6.51
N SER A 309 -21.16 0.55 -5.40
CA SER A 309 -22.35 1.42 -5.30
C SER A 309 -22.02 2.92 -5.37
N LEU A 310 -20.78 3.33 -5.12
CA LEU A 310 -20.32 4.72 -5.29
C LEU A 310 -20.33 5.17 -6.76
N GLY A 311 -20.26 4.24 -7.71
CA GLY A 311 -20.34 4.54 -9.15
C GLY A 311 -19.16 5.36 -9.70
N LEU A 312 -18.05 5.41 -8.98
CA LEU A 312 -16.83 6.15 -9.38
C LEU A 312 -15.89 5.29 -10.22
N PRO A 313 -15.17 5.89 -11.18
CA PRO A 313 -14.01 5.23 -11.76
C PRO A 313 -13.05 4.80 -10.64
N THR A 314 -12.74 3.49 -10.56
CA THR A 314 -12.04 2.90 -9.42
C THR A 314 -10.80 2.14 -9.85
N ALA A 315 -9.65 2.49 -9.26
CA ALA A 315 -8.40 1.74 -9.36
C ALA A 315 -8.17 0.98 -8.04
N PHE A 316 -8.23 -0.35 -8.10
CA PHE A 316 -7.78 -1.18 -7.00
C PHE A 316 -6.27 -1.36 -7.06
N VAL A 317 -5.60 -1.24 -5.91
CA VAL A 317 -4.16 -1.39 -5.76
C VAL A 317 -3.91 -2.41 -4.65
N GLN A 318 -3.22 -3.51 -4.95
CA GLN A 318 -2.96 -4.57 -3.98
C GLN A 318 -2.05 -4.09 -2.86
N GLU A 319 -2.43 -4.40 -1.63
CA GLU A 319 -1.64 -4.19 -0.41
C GLU A 319 -1.41 -5.53 0.33
N GLY A 320 -1.76 -5.62 1.60
CA GLY A 320 -1.53 -6.78 2.45
C GLY A 320 -2.43 -7.99 2.17
N GLY A 321 -2.20 -9.03 2.95
CA GLY A 321 -2.77 -10.35 2.81
C GLY A 321 -1.66 -11.39 2.63
N TYR A 322 -1.35 -12.13 3.71
CA TYR A 322 -0.14 -12.96 3.79
C TYR A 322 -0.46 -14.45 4.00
N ALA A 323 -1.72 -14.79 4.28
CA ALA A 323 -2.20 -16.16 4.27
C ALA A 323 -2.62 -16.52 2.83
N PRO A 324 -1.92 -17.45 2.15
CA PRO A 324 -2.12 -17.67 0.72
C PRO A 324 -3.55 -18.02 0.33
N ASP A 325 -4.20 -18.89 1.09
CA ASP A 325 -5.57 -19.35 0.79
C ASP A 325 -6.58 -18.20 0.90
N THR A 326 -6.43 -17.31 1.91
CA THR A 326 -7.31 -16.15 2.07
C THR A 326 -7.11 -15.13 0.96
N LEU A 327 -5.88 -14.93 0.49
CA LEU A 327 -5.56 -14.02 -0.60
C LEU A 327 -6.24 -14.45 -1.92
N GLU A 328 -6.17 -15.73 -2.25
CA GLU A 328 -6.76 -16.32 -3.46
C GLU A 328 -8.30 -16.25 -3.49
N GLU A 329 -8.94 -16.27 -2.34
CA GLU A 329 -10.39 -16.23 -2.22
C GLU A 329 -10.94 -14.81 -2.07
N ALA A 330 -10.34 -14.01 -1.19
CA ALA A 330 -10.86 -12.72 -0.78
C ALA A 330 -10.72 -11.63 -1.88
N VAL A 331 -9.55 -11.54 -2.53
CA VAL A 331 -9.36 -10.53 -3.58
C VAL A 331 -10.33 -10.73 -4.74
N PRO A 332 -10.44 -11.93 -5.35
CA PRO A 332 -11.47 -12.13 -6.39
C PRO A 332 -12.89 -11.91 -5.89
N ALA A 333 -13.18 -12.18 -4.60
CA ALA A 333 -14.50 -11.94 -4.03
C ALA A 333 -14.86 -10.45 -3.96
N VAL A 334 -13.92 -9.59 -3.53
CA VAL A 334 -14.09 -8.13 -3.59
C VAL A 334 -14.37 -7.66 -5.02
N LEU A 335 -13.56 -8.14 -5.98
CA LEU A 335 -13.69 -7.72 -7.37
C LEU A 335 -15.01 -8.16 -8.01
N ARG A 336 -15.50 -9.37 -7.69
CA ARG A 336 -16.84 -9.83 -8.11
C ARG A 336 -17.95 -9.00 -7.48
N GLY A 337 -17.87 -8.77 -6.17
CA GLY A 337 -18.86 -7.92 -5.48
C GLY A 337 -18.93 -6.52 -6.10
N PHE A 338 -17.81 -5.93 -6.47
CA PHE A 338 -17.73 -4.62 -7.13
C PHE A 338 -18.41 -4.62 -8.51
N THR A 339 -18.23 -5.68 -9.30
CA THR A 339 -18.82 -5.79 -10.65
C THR A 339 -20.28 -6.28 -10.64
N GLY A 340 -20.76 -6.82 -9.53
CA GLY A 340 -22.10 -7.40 -9.39
C GLY A 340 -22.22 -8.78 -10.08
N ASP A 341 -21.12 -9.50 -10.26
CA ASP A 341 -21.03 -10.81 -10.93
C ASP A 341 -21.19 -11.98 -9.94
#